data_18b3f3861d82a644bc8c3504cfe7f642
#
_entry.id   18b3f3861d82a644bc8c3504cfe7f642
#
_cell.length_a   1.000
_cell.length_b   1.000
_cell.length_c   1.000
_cell.angle_alpha   90.00
_cell.angle_beta   90.00
_cell.angle_gamma   90.00
#
_symmetry.space_group_name_H-M   'P 1'
#
loop_
_entity.id
_entity.type
_entity.pdbx_description
1 polymer ?
#
loop_
_entity_poly.entity_id
_entity_poly.type
_entity_poly.pdbx_seq_one_letter_code
_entity_poly.pdbx_strand_id
1 'polypeptide(L)'
;MREDTGNGISDDTRSAEELLSYAKELVAMALVMAREVKGFPVRWKMIISKLEQIPTLLLDLSSHPFFSKNALCEEQLQAVSKTLKGAIELGDLCLKEKFEGKLKMQSDLDALSGNLDLNLRDIGLLIKTGVLGEATFPLSSVGSSSESGTAARCHLKELLAQLQIGHLESKHKAVVSLVEVMKGDEKSVLSAMGRSNIAALVQLLTATSHRIREKAVTVICSLAESGSCESWLVSEGVLPPLIRLIKSGSTVGKEKATISLQRLSMTEETARAIVRHGGIWSLIEICYIGDSVSQAAAACTLKNISAVPEVQQILAEEGIIKVMINLLDCEILLGSKEYAAECLQNLTASNENLRRFVISEGGIRSLLVYLDGPLPQESPVAALRNLVGSVQQKS
;
A
#
# COMPACT_ATOMS: atom_id res chain seq x y z
N MET A 1 -8.24 -17.80 56.96
CA MET A 1 -7.27 -16.87 56.43
C MET A 1 -6.15 -17.68 55.75
N ARG A 2 -6.20 -17.80 54.46
CA ARG A 2 -5.10 -18.23 53.60
C ARG A 2 -5.09 -17.24 52.47
N GLU A 3 -4.03 -16.45 52.42
CA GLU A 3 -3.78 -15.47 51.39
C GLU A 3 -3.35 -16.22 50.10
N ASP A 4 -4.17 -16.10 49.07
CA ASP A 4 -3.81 -16.48 47.72
C ASP A 4 -3.00 -15.31 47.11
N THR A 5 -1.68 -15.42 47.18
CA THR A 5 -0.79 -14.54 46.42
C THR A 5 -0.73 -15.03 44.97
N GLY A 6 -1.69 -14.62 44.18
CA GLY A 6 -1.64 -14.73 42.72
C GLY A 6 -0.59 -13.77 42.15
N ASN A 7 0.60 -14.29 41.89
CA ASN A 7 1.67 -13.57 41.22
C ASN A 7 1.40 -13.46 39.73
N GLY A 8 0.55 -12.49 39.35
CA GLY A 8 0.32 -12.09 37.96
C GLY A 8 1.48 -11.22 37.49
N ILE A 9 2.60 -11.83 37.10
CA ILE A 9 3.63 -11.14 36.35
C ILE A 9 3.03 -10.80 34.98
N SER A 10 2.85 -9.53 34.68
CA SER A 10 2.41 -9.07 33.38
C SER A 10 3.38 -9.54 32.30
N ASP A 11 2.87 -10.09 31.20
CA ASP A 11 3.64 -10.67 30.07
C ASP A 11 4.59 -9.63 29.40
N ASP A 12 4.55 -8.37 29.80
CA ASP A 12 5.22 -7.23 29.17
C ASP A 12 6.69 -6.98 29.59
N THR A 13 7.25 -7.81 30.49
CA THR A 13 8.59 -7.55 31.06
C THR A 13 9.60 -8.69 30.87
N ARG A 14 9.27 -9.71 30.07
CA ARG A 14 10.17 -10.85 29.84
C ARG A 14 11.22 -10.53 28.79
N SER A 15 12.48 -10.95 29.01
CA SER A 15 13.52 -10.85 28.00
C SER A 15 13.25 -11.75 26.80
N ALA A 16 13.88 -11.47 25.64
CA ALA A 16 13.74 -12.32 24.45
C ALA A 16 14.14 -13.79 24.72
N GLU A 17 15.12 -14.01 25.59
CA GLU A 17 15.58 -15.36 25.99
C GLU A 17 14.54 -16.10 26.82
N GLU A 18 13.88 -15.40 27.75
CA GLU A 18 12.78 -15.95 28.55
C GLU A 18 11.57 -16.24 27.68
N LEU A 19 11.24 -15.35 26.75
CA LEU A 19 10.16 -15.54 25.77
C LEU A 19 10.44 -16.72 24.85
N LEU A 20 11.68 -16.91 24.41
CA LEU A 20 12.11 -18.05 23.61
C LEU A 20 11.94 -19.38 24.36
N SER A 21 12.41 -19.42 25.62
CA SER A 21 12.24 -20.61 26.47
C SER A 21 10.77 -20.94 26.67
N TYR A 22 9.97 -19.92 26.97
CA TYR A 22 8.55 -20.05 27.15
C TYR A 22 7.82 -20.53 25.88
N ALA A 23 8.17 -20.00 24.71
CA ALA A 23 7.59 -20.44 23.44
C ALA A 23 7.95 -21.92 23.15
N LYS A 24 9.17 -22.37 23.47
CA LYS A 24 9.58 -23.79 23.34
C LYS A 24 8.75 -24.74 24.25
N GLU A 25 8.48 -24.33 25.47
CA GLU A 25 7.61 -25.08 26.38
C GLU A 25 6.18 -25.18 25.84
N LEU A 26 5.61 -24.02 25.42
CA LEU A 26 4.26 -23.96 24.87
C LEU A 26 4.09 -24.82 23.60
N VAL A 27 5.09 -24.84 22.72
CA VAL A 27 5.04 -25.67 21.50
C VAL A 27 4.99 -27.16 21.84
N ALA A 28 5.79 -27.61 22.83
CA ALA A 28 5.76 -29.00 23.28
C ALA A 28 4.39 -29.37 23.85
N MET A 29 3.82 -28.52 24.69
CA MET A 29 2.46 -28.69 25.24
C MET A 29 1.39 -28.73 24.17
N ALA A 30 1.44 -27.77 23.21
CA ALA A 30 0.48 -27.68 22.12
C ALA A 30 0.51 -28.91 21.21
N LEU A 31 1.71 -29.48 20.95
CA LEU A 31 1.86 -30.69 20.14
C LEU A 31 1.29 -31.93 20.84
N VAL A 32 1.54 -32.09 22.16
CA VAL A 32 0.95 -33.18 22.93
C VAL A 32 -0.56 -33.10 22.91
N MET A 33 -1.11 -31.91 23.23
CA MET A 33 -2.55 -31.65 23.24
C MET A 33 -3.20 -31.91 21.87
N ALA A 34 -2.60 -31.37 20.80
CA ALA A 34 -3.13 -31.51 19.45
C ALA A 34 -3.20 -32.96 18.96
N ARG A 35 -2.26 -33.80 19.38
CA ARG A 35 -2.23 -35.25 19.02
C ARG A 35 -3.28 -36.09 19.75
N GLU A 36 -3.75 -35.63 20.90
CA GLU A 36 -4.78 -36.32 21.70
C GLU A 36 -6.20 -36.02 21.19
N VAL A 37 -6.40 -34.88 20.47
CA VAL A 37 -7.71 -34.45 19.98
C VAL A 37 -8.21 -35.36 18.86
N LYS A 38 -9.38 -35.99 19.05
CA LYS A 38 -10.03 -36.86 18.05
C LYS A 38 -11.04 -36.08 17.18
N GLY A 39 -11.54 -34.97 17.67
CA GLY A 39 -12.46 -34.09 16.94
C GLY A 39 -11.77 -33.30 15.81
N PHE A 40 -12.47 -33.01 14.72
CA PHE A 40 -11.95 -32.18 13.59
C PHE A 40 -10.61 -32.66 13.01
N PRO A 41 -10.42 -33.96 12.67
CA PRO A 41 -9.13 -34.57 12.40
C PRO A 41 -8.34 -33.91 11.26
N VAL A 42 -9.03 -33.45 10.21
CA VAL A 42 -8.38 -32.79 9.06
C VAL A 42 -7.74 -31.47 9.48
N ARG A 43 -8.44 -30.65 10.27
CA ARG A 43 -7.94 -29.36 10.76
C ARG A 43 -6.78 -29.53 11.72
N TRP A 44 -6.91 -30.43 12.69
CA TRP A 44 -5.83 -30.70 13.63
C TRP A 44 -4.58 -31.30 12.97
N LYS A 45 -4.74 -32.11 11.93
CA LYS A 45 -3.60 -32.59 11.13
C LYS A 45 -2.82 -31.45 10.50
N MET A 46 -3.53 -30.43 9.95
CA MET A 46 -2.91 -29.23 9.39
C MET A 46 -2.21 -28.41 10.49
N ILE A 47 -2.86 -28.22 11.63
CA ILE A 47 -2.31 -27.47 12.77
C ILE A 47 -1.05 -28.16 13.29
N ILE A 48 -1.06 -29.50 13.49
CA ILE A 48 0.10 -30.28 13.92
C ILE A 48 1.28 -30.10 12.97
N SER A 49 1.05 -30.20 11.65
CA SER A 49 2.11 -30.00 10.65
C SER A 49 2.77 -28.62 10.72
N LYS A 50 2.01 -27.58 11.13
CA LYS A 50 2.55 -26.24 11.35
C LYS A 50 3.26 -26.10 12.68
N LEU A 51 2.71 -26.67 13.75
CA LEU A 51 3.34 -26.69 15.07
C LEU A 51 4.70 -27.39 15.04
N GLU A 52 4.85 -28.47 14.26
CA GLU A 52 6.10 -29.21 14.09
C GLU A 52 7.22 -28.41 13.42
N GLN A 53 6.90 -27.34 12.69
CA GLN A 53 7.88 -26.46 12.06
C GLN A 53 8.43 -25.39 13.02
N ILE A 54 7.67 -25.00 14.05
CA ILE A 54 8.04 -23.92 14.98
C ILE A 54 9.36 -24.18 15.71
N PRO A 55 9.63 -25.37 16.27
CA PRO A 55 10.88 -25.64 17.01
C PRO A 55 12.14 -25.36 16.19
N THR A 56 12.15 -25.75 14.91
CA THR A 56 13.29 -25.51 14.01
C THR A 56 13.50 -24.02 13.78
N LEU A 57 12.42 -23.27 13.51
CA LEU A 57 12.52 -21.82 13.32
C LEU A 57 12.94 -21.07 14.59
N LEU A 58 12.49 -21.51 15.78
CA LEU A 58 12.93 -20.94 17.05
C LEU A 58 14.41 -21.24 17.34
N LEU A 59 14.91 -22.39 16.90
CA LEU A 59 16.33 -22.74 16.99
C LEU A 59 17.16 -21.85 16.05
N ASP A 60 16.73 -21.71 14.80
CA ASP A 60 17.38 -20.87 13.80
C ASP A 60 17.40 -19.41 14.28
N LEU A 61 16.28 -18.88 14.80
CA LEU A 61 16.18 -17.54 15.36
C LEU A 61 17.20 -17.32 16.49
N SER A 62 17.29 -18.28 17.43
CA SER A 62 18.20 -18.19 18.58
C SER A 62 19.68 -18.33 18.23
N SER A 63 20.00 -18.84 17.03
CA SER A 63 21.39 -18.95 16.55
C SER A 63 22.00 -17.63 16.12
N HIS A 64 21.16 -16.59 15.89
CA HIS A 64 21.64 -15.28 15.48
C HIS A 64 22.23 -14.47 16.64
N PRO A 65 23.38 -13.79 16.45
CA PRO A 65 24.13 -13.15 17.55
C PRO A 65 23.37 -12.08 18.31
N PHE A 66 22.43 -11.41 17.66
CA PHE A 66 21.72 -10.25 18.22
C PHE A 66 20.21 -10.49 18.42
N PHE A 67 19.76 -11.74 18.42
CA PHE A 67 18.34 -12.03 18.57
C PHE A 67 17.77 -11.47 19.87
N SER A 68 18.51 -11.55 20.98
CA SER A 68 18.07 -11.11 22.31
C SER A 68 18.04 -9.57 22.50
N LYS A 69 18.62 -8.83 21.56
CA LYS A 69 18.66 -7.36 21.59
C LYS A 69 17.74 -6.72 20.56
N ASN A 70 16.99 -7.53 19.82
CA ASN A 70 16.14 -7.04 18.73
C ASN A 70 14.68 -7.04 19.17
N ALA A 71 14.04 -5.84 19.22
CA ALA A 71 12.66 -5.66 19.63
C ALA A 71 11.67 -6.44 18.76
N LEU A 72 11.97 -6.65 17.46
CA LEU A 72 11.13 -7.46 16.58
C LEU A 72 11.12 -8.94 16.97
N CYS A 73 12.24 -9.45 17.51
CA CYS A 73 12.28 -10.82 18.03
C CYS A 73 11.38 -10.99 19.25
N GLU A 74 11.41 -10.04 20.16
CA GLU A 74 10.54 -10.07 21.35
C GLU A 74 9.07 -10.02 20.93
N GLU A 75 8.70 -9.12 20.03
CA GLU A 75 7.35 -9.00 19.51
C GLU A 75 6.88 -10.29 18.82
N GLN A 76 7.73 -10.89 17.98
CA GLN A 76 7.39 -12.15 17.32
C GLN A 76 7.30 -13.32 18.27
N LEU A 77 8.16 -13.43 19.27
CA LEU A 77 8.10 -14.46 20.31
C LEU A 77 6.84 -14.33 21.17
N GLN A 78 6.40 -13.10 21.48
CA GLN A 78 5.13 -12.84 22.16
C GLN A 78 3.94 -13.28 21.28
N ALA A 79 3.95 -12.93 19.98
CA ALA A 79 2.90 -13.34 19.05
C ALA A 79 2.78 -14.85 18.90
N VAL A 80 3.91 -15.55 18.78
CA VAL A 80 3.97 -17.01 18.75
C VAL A 80 3.42 -17.61 20.05
N SER A 81 3.87 -17.11 21.20
CA SER A 81 3.41 -17.58 22.51
C SER A 81 1.89 -17.41 22.67
N LYS A 82 1.35 -16.30 22.22
CA LYS A 82 -0.10 -16.06 22.23
C LYS A 82 -0.86 -17.04 21.33
N THR A 83 -0.36 -17.31 20.14
CA THR A 83 -0.96 -18.29 19.21
C THR A 83 -0.90 -19.71 19.76
N LEU A 84 0.22 -20.09 20.41
CA LEU A 84 0.39 -21.39 21.04
C LEU A 84 -0.54 -21.59 22.26
N LYS A 85 -0.73 -20.56 23.09
CA LYS A 85 -1.75 -20.56 24.16
C LYS A 85 -3.14 -20.83 23.59
N GLY A 86 -3.52 -20.12 22.52
CA GLY A 86 -4.79 -20.35 21.83
C GLY A 86 -4.92 -21.77 21.27
N ALA A 87 -3.83 -22.36 20.76
CA ALA A 87 -3.83 -23.76 20.31
C ALA A 87 -4.11 -24.75 21.46
N ILE A 88 -3.50 -24.53 22.62
CA ILE A 88 -3.72 -25.34 23.82
C ILE A 88 -5.17 -25.20 24.32
N GLU A 89 -5.69 -23.95 24.38
CA GLU A 89 -7.08 -23.69 24.81
C GLU A 89 -8.11 -24.36 23.89
N LEU A 90 -7.95 -24.22 22.57
CA LEU A 90 -8.85 -24.87 21.61
C LEU A 90 -8.73 -26.39 21.63
N GLY A 91 -7.52 -26.92 21.87
CA GLY A 91 -7.30 -28.36 22.07
C GLY A 91 -8.04 -28.88 23.30
N ASP A 92 -7.94 -28.18 24.42
CA ASP A 92 -8.63 -28.53 25.67
C ASP A 92 -10.17 -28.48 25.51
N LEU A 93 -10.69 -27.46 24.82
CA LEU A 93 -12.12 -27.39 24.49
C LEU A 93 -12.58 -28.55 23.61
N CYS A 94 -11.78 -28.97 22.64
CA CYS A 94 -12.07 -30.12 21.80
C CYS A 94 -12.03 -31.44 22.56
N LEU A 95 -11.08 -31.61 23.47
CA LEU A 95 -10.95 -32.84 24.33
C LEU A 95 -12.12 -32.96 25.30
N LYS A 96 -12.55 -31.85 25.90
CA LYS A 96 -13.67 -31.80 26.84
C LYS A 96 -15.03 -31.76 26.18
N GLU A 97 -15.09 -31.69 24.85
CA GLU A 97 -16.32 -31.46 24.06
C GLU A 97 -17.15 -30.23 24.51
N LYS A 98 -16.47 -29.22 25.09
CA LYS A 98 -17.08 -28.01 25.63
C LYS A 98 -16.97 -26.85 24.66
N PHE A 99 -17.62 -26.92 23.51
CA PHE A 99 -17.64 -25.84 22.54
C PHE A 99 -19.06 -25.47 22.10
N GLU A 100 -19.29 -24.18 21.83
CA GLU A 100 -20.61 -23.57 21.53
C GLU A 100 -21.20 -23.92 20.16
N GLY A 101 -20.69 -24.97 19.49
CA GLY A 101 -21.19 -25.42 18.20
C GLY A 101 -20.04 -25.75 17.22
N LYS A 102 -20.33 -26.74 16.34
CA LYS A 102 -19.32 -27.27 15.41
C LYS A 102 -18.81 -26.20 14.41
N LEU A 103 -19.68 -25.32 13.90
CA LEU A 103 -19.30 -24.30 12.94
C LEU A 103 -18.39 -23.23 13.55
N LYS A 104 -18.66 -22.80 14.80
CA LYS A 104 -17.82 -21.85 15.52
C LYS A 104 -16.44 -22.47 15.76
N MET A 105 -16.38 -23.68 16.28
CA MET A 105 -15.11 -24.38 16.52
C MET A 105 -14.32 -24.56 15.22
N GLN A 106 -14.99 -24.84 14.10
CA GLN A 106 -14.33 -24.94 12.80
C GLN A 106 -13.70 -23.59 12.39
N SER A 107 -14.42 -22.49 12.56
CA SER A 107 -13.93 -21.13 12.29
C SER A 107 -12.74 -20.76 13.18
N ASP A 108 -12.79 -21.13 14.48
CA ASP A 108 -11.73 -20.84 15.43
C ASP A 108 -10.45 -21.64 15.09
N LEU A 109 -10.59 -22.93 14.69
CA LEU A 109 -9.47 -23.75 14.22
C LEU A 109 -8.88 -23.24 12.89
N ASP A 110 -9.72 -22.76 11.96
CA ASP A 110 -9.26 -22.16 10.71
C ASP A 110 -8.51 -20.85 10.99
N ALA A 111 -8.98 -20.02 11.92
CA ALA A 111 -8.30 -18.82 12.38
C ALA A 111 -6.95 -19.13 13.07
N LEU A 112 -6.91 -20.14 13.94
CA LEU A 112 -5.66 -20.64 14.56
C LEU A 112 -4.66 -21.07 13.49
N SER A 113 -5.12 -21.86 12.51
CA SER A 113 -4.29 -22.33 11.40
C SER A 113 -3.71 -21.16 10.61
N GLY A 114 -4.50 -20.11 10.33
CA GLY A 114 -4.04 -18.87 9.69
C GLY A 114 -3.01 -18.11 10.53
N ASN A 115 -3.22 -18.00 11.84
CA ASN A 115 -2.26 -17.34 12.73
C ASN A 115 -0.91 -18.10 12.81
N LEU A 116 -0.94 -19.43 12.78
CA LEU A 116 0.29 -20.24 12.70
C LEU A 116 1.04 -19.99 11.39
N ASP A 117 0.35 -19.89 10.24
CA ASP A 117 0.99 -19.55 8.96
C ASP A 117 1.65 -18.17 9.00
N LEU A 118 0.99 -17.19 9.61
CA LEU A 118 1.55 -15.84 9.79
C LEU A 118 2.81 -15.90 10.65
N ASN A 119 2.77 -16.60 11.80
CA ASN A 119 3.92 -16.71 12.69
C ASN A 119 5.11 -17.40 12.01
N LEU A 120 4.89 -18.52 11.29
CA LEU A 120 5.94 -19.24 10.55
C LEU A 120 6.56 -18.36 9.48
N ARG A 121 5.74 -17.62 8.72
CA ARG A 121 6.21 -16.70 7.69
C ARG A 121 7.02 -15.55 8.30
N ASP A 122 6.51 -14.95 9.36
CA ASP A 122 7.10 -13.74 9.95
C ASP A 122 8.44 -14.06 10.63
N ILE A 123 8.57 -15.20 11.34
CA ILE A 123 9.87 -15.66 11.85
C ILE A 123 10.82 -15.98 10.69
N GLY A 124 10.35 -16.67 9.66
CA GLY A 124 11.16 -16.98 8.48
C GLY A 124 11.66 -15.73 7.74
N LEU A 125 10.85 -14.67 7.67
CA LEU A 125 11.26 -13.37 7.12
C LEU A 125 12.27 -12.69 8.03
N LEU A 126 12.07 -12.70 9.34
CA LEU A 126 12.98 -12.09 10.31
C LEU A 126 14.40 -12.70 10.20
N ILE A 127 14.49 -14.01 10.04
CA ILE A 127 15.75 -14.73 9.83
C ILE A 127 16.40 -14.31 8.49
N LYS A 128 15.59 -14.17 7.41
CA LYS A 128 16.09 -13.91 6.06
C LYS A 128 16.44 -12.45 5.78
N THR A 129 15.85 -11.48 6.49
CA THR A 129 16.04 -10.04 6.22
C THR A 129 17.41 -9.51 6.63
N GLY A 130 18.20 -10.29 7.37
CA GLY A 130 19.50 -9.85 7.89
C GLY A 130 19.43 -8.81 9.00
N VAL A 131 18.24 -8.47 9.49
CA VAL A 131 18.02 -7.52 10.61
C VAL A 131 18.66 -8.04 11.91
N LEU A 132 18.77 -9.36 12.04
CA LEU A 132 19.40 -10.03 13.17
C LEU A 132 20.92 -10.02 13.14
N GLY A 133 21.55 -9.55 12.07
CA GLY A 133 23.00 -9.45 11.94
C GLY A 133 23.62 -8.19 12.57
N GLU A 134 22.79 -7.19 12.92
CA GLU A 134 23.23 -5.88 13.44
C GLU A 134 22.47 -5.57 14.74
N ALA A 135 23.20 -5.11 15.79
CA ALA A 135 22.57 -4.72 17.06
C ALA A 135 21.79 -3.41 16.87
N THR A 136 20.48 -3.41 17.15
CA THR A 136 19.67 -2.19 17.22
C THR A 136 19.95 -1.50 18.57
N PHE A 137 20.76 -0.46 18.56
CA PHE A 137 20.95 0.38 19.74
C PHE A 137 19.77 1.37 19.86
N PRO A 138 19.14 1.52 21.03
CA PRO A 138 18.19 2.60 21.26
C PRO A 138 18.91 3.95 21.15
N LEU A 139 18.26 4.90 20.49
CA LEU A 139 18.73 6.27 20.19
C LEU A 139 18.92 7.10 21.47
N SER A 140 19.91 6.81 22.30
CA SER A 140 20.24 7.59 23.49
C SER A 140 21.73 7.55 23.82
N SER A 141 22.58 7.92 22.83
CA SER A 141 23.93 8.42 23.14
C SER A 141 24.50 9.19 21.94
N VAL A 142 24.62 10.49 22.14
CA VAL A 142 25.26 11.43 21.23
C VAL A 142 26.77 11.13 21.20
N GLY A 143 27.32 10.85 20.02
CA GLY A 143 28.77 10.75 19.85
C GLY A 143 29.24 10.28 18.49
N SER A 144 29.88 11.17 17.76
CA SER A 144 30.72 11.04 16.57
C SER A 144 30.10 10.79 15.20
N SER A 145 30.50 11.59 14.23
CA SER A 145 29.91 11.79 12.89
C SER A 145 30.07 10.64 11.87
N SER A 146 30.76 9.56 12.17
CA SER A 146 30.87 8.35 11.34
C SER A 146 29.94 7.22 11.78
N GLU A 147 29.49 7.21 13.02
CA GLU A 147 28.56 6.24 13.59
C GLU A 147 27.08 6.58 13.27
N SER A 148 26.78 7.86 13.01
CA SER A 148 25.42 8.31 12.72
C SER A 148 24.86 7.72 11.40
N GLY A 149 25.68 7.52 10.38
CA GLY A 149 25.27 6.96 9.10
C GLY A 149 24.96 5.45 9.16
N THR A 150 25.69 4.71 9.99
CA THR A 150 25.43 3.27 10.21
C THR A 150 24.17 3.06 11.06
N ALA A 151 24.00 3.82 12.13
CA ALA A 151 22.81 3.77 12.98
C ALA A 151 21.52 4.11 12.21
N ALA A 152 21.55 5.13 11.34
CA ALA A 152 20.41 5.50 10.51
C ALA A 152 20.04 4.40 9.50
N ARG A 153 21.03 3.73 8.89
CA ARG A 153 20.81 2.60 7.99
C ARG A 153 20.22 1.37 8.70
N CYS A 154 20.73 1.07 9.92
CA CYS A 154 20.18 -0.03 10.72
C CYS A 154 18.73 0.25 11.10
N HIS A 155 18.41 1.46 11.54
CA HIS A 155 17.04 1.86 11.85
C HIS A 155 16.12 1.78 10.63
N LEU A 156 16.58 2.20 9.45
CA LEU A 156 15.80 2.07 8.22
C LEU A 156 15.51 0.60 7.86
N LYS A 157 16.53 -0.28 7.97
CA LYS A 157 16.34 -1.73 7.74
C LYS A 157 15.30 -2.33 8.70
N GLU A 158 15.35 -1.92 9.96
CA GLU A 158 14.37 -2.34 10.97
C GLU A 158 12.95 -1.89 10.62
N LEU A 159 12.75 -0.62 10.25
CA LEU A 159 11.45 -0.10 9.80
C LEU A 159 10.92 -0.85 8.57
N LEU A 160 11.78 -1.14 7.60
CA LEU A 160 11.41 -1.89 6.41
C LEU A 160 11.06 -3.35 6.73
N ALA A 161 11.72 -3.97 7.71
CA ALA A 161 11.35 -5.28 8.21
C ALA A 161 10.00 -5.24 8.96
N GLN A 162 9.76 -4.23 9.81
CA GLN A 162 8.49 -4.03 10.50
C GLN A 162 7.29 -3.85 9.57
N LEU A 163 7.48 -3.25 8.38
CA LEU A 163 6.44 -3.19 7.37
C LEU A 163 5.99 -4.56 6.87
N GLN A 164 6.90 -5.52 6.81
CA GLN A 164 6.63 -6.87 6.30
C GLN A 164 6.16 -7.82 7.40
N ILE A 165 6.73 -7.68 8.60
CA ILE A 165 6.61 -8.59 9.74
C ILE A 165 5.73 -7.96 10.81
N GLY A 166 5.02 -8.80 11.57
CA GLY A 166 4.30 -8.36 12.75
C GLY A 166 2.84 -7.99 12.54
N HIS A 167 2.23 -7.57 13.62
CA HIS A 167 0.82 -7.19 13.68
C HIS A 167 0.56 -5.86 12.95
N LEU A 168 -0.69 -5.63 12.60
CA LEU A 168 -1.11 -4.42 11.89
C LEU A 168 -0.66 -3.14 12.62
N GLU A 169 -0.63 -3.14 13.95
CA GLU A 169 -0.21 -1.99 14.75
C GLU A 169 1.28 -1.66 14.57
N SER A 170 2.15 -2.68 14.55
CA SER A 170 3.59 -2.49 14.27
C SER A 170 3.84 -1.98 12.87
N LYS A 171 3.12 -2.50 11.87
CA LYS A 171 3.15 -1.97 10.50
C LYS A 171 2.69 -0.52 10.44
N HIS A 172 1.68 -0.15 11.25
CA HIS A 172 1.22 1.23 11.37
C HIS A 172 2.32 2.14 11.96
N LYS A 173 2.98 1.72 13.04
CA LYS A 173 4.10 2.47 13.63
C LYS A 173 5.24 2.62 12.63
N ALA A 174 5.60 1.54 11.95
CA ALA A 174 6.65 1.52 10.94
C ALA A 174 6.39 2.51 9.79
N VAL A 175 5.18 2.55 9.23
CA VAL A 175 4.88 3.48 8.13
C VAL A 175 4.88 4.94 8.58
N VAL A 176 4.46 5.22 9.82
CA VAL A 176 4.54 6.59 10.39
C VAL A 176 5.99 7.01 10.56
N SER A 177 6.83 6.16 11.16
CA SER A 177 8.27 6.44 11.33
C SER A 177 8.99 6.55 9.99
N LEU A 178 8.62 5.72 8.99
CA LEU A 178 9.18 5.77 7.65
C LEU A 178 8.93 7.13 6.96
N VAL A 179 7.72 7.69 7.10
CA VAL A 179 7.41 9.03 6.57
C VAL A 179 8.28 10.11 7.25
N GLU A 180 8.55 9.99 8.55
CA GLU A 180 9.43 10.95 9.24
C GLU A 180 10.89 10.80 8.77
N VAL A 181 11.40 9.58 8.59
CA VAL A 181 12.74 9.35 8.03
C VAL A 181 12.87 9.90 6.62
N MET A 182 11.83 9.75 5.78
CA MET A 182 11.80 10.28 4.41
C MET A 182 11.93 11.81 4.36
N LYS A 183 11.43 12.55 5.34
CA LYS A 183 11.61 14.01 5.40
C LYS A 183 13.07 14.44 5.51
N GLY A 184 13.91 13.61 6.13
CA GLY A 184 15.34 13.87 6.29
C GLY A 184 16.21 13.29 5.19
N ASP A 185 15.92 12.07 4.75
CA ASP A 185 16.71 11.34 3.75
C ASP A 185 15.80 10.43 2.87
N GLU A 186 15.08 11.08 1.96
CA GLU A 186 14.18 10.39 1.02
C GLU A 186 14.96 9.41 0.11
N LYS A 187 16.14 9.79 -0.37
CA LYS A 187 16.92 8.99 -1.30
C LYS A 187 17.33 7.65 -0.72
N SER A 188 17.79 7.64 0.53
CA SER A 188 18.17 6.39 1.21
C SER A 188 16.97 5.48 1.41
N VAL A 189 15.79 6.01 1.76
CA VAL A 189 14.56 5.24 1.89
C VAL A 189 14.15 4.63 0.55
N LEU A 190 14.09 5.44 -0.52
CA LEU A 190 13.70 4.97 -1.86
C LEU A 190 14.66 3.90 -2.40
N SER A 191 15.97 4.07 -2.18
CA SER A 191 17.00 3.09 -2.62
C SER A 191 16.95 1.77 -1.87
N ALA A 192 16.51 1.79 -0.60
CA ALA A 192 16.37 0.58 0.22
C ALA A 192 15.02 -0.14 0.04
N MET A 193 14.08 0.47 -0.70
CA MET A 193 12.75 -0.07 -0.88
C MET A 193 12.75 -1.30 -1.78
N GLY A 194 12.41 -2.45 -1.25
CA GLY A 194 12.25 -3.70 -2.00
C GLY A 194 10.80 -4.00 -2.37
N ARG A 195 10.59 -4.92 -3.31
CA ARG A 195 9.25 -5.32 -3.78
C ARG A 195 8.33 -5.78 -2.64
N SER A 196 8.84 -6.52 -1.66
CA SER A 196 8.06 -7.00 -0.51
C SER A 196 7.57 -5.83 0.37
N ASN A 197 8.37 -4.76 0.50
CA ASN A 197 7.98 -3.55 1.22
C ASN A 197 6.88 -2.80 0.47
N ILE A 198 6.97 -2.74 -0.87
CA ILE A 198 5.93 -2.15 -1.73
C ILE A 198 4.61 -2.91 -1.56
N ALA A 199 4.64 -4.25 -1.61
CA ALA A 199 3.46 -5.08 -1.37
C ALA A 199 2.82 -4.79 0.00
N ALA A 200 3.62 -4.65 1.06
CA ALA A 200 3.14 -4.29 2.40
C ALA A 200 2.50 -2.89 2.42
N LEU A 201 3.11 -1.89 1.77
CA LEU A 201 2.56 -0.54 1.66
C LEU A 201 1.23 -0.52 0.89
N VAL A 202 1.14 -1.26 -0.21
CA VAL A 202 -0.12 -1.40 -0.99
C VAL A 202 -1.22 -2.00 -0.13
N GLN A 203 -0.93 -3.00 0.70
CA GLN A 203 -1.89 -3.56 1.66
C GLN A 203 -2.36 -2.49 2.68
N LEU A 204 -1.47 -1.63 3.17
CA LEU A 204 -1.82 -0.56 4.11
C LEU A 204 -2.74 0.51 3.51
N LEU A 205 -2.81 0.66 2.18
CA LEU A 205 -3.81 1.52 1.52
C LEU A 205 -5.25 1.06 1.76
N THR A 206 -5.46 -0.19 2.18
CA THR A 206 -6.78 -0.76 2.48
C THR A 206 -7.09 -0.80 3.97
N ALA A 207 -6.20 -0.28 4.82
CA ALA A 207 -6.37 -0.24 6.27
C ALA A 207 -7.65 0.53 6.66
N THR A 208 -8.28 0.14 7.77
CA THR A 208 -9.49 0.82 8.29
C THR A 208 -9.19 2.26 8.72
N SER A 209 -8.03 2.51 9.32
CA SER A 209 -7.60 3.84 9.74
C SER A 209 -7.24 4.72 8.52
N HIS A 210 -7.95 5.85 8.36
CA HIS A 210 -7.65 6.84 7.32
C HIS A 210 -6.24 7.42 7.46
N ARG A 211 -5.75 7.62 8.70
CA ARG A 211 -4.40 8.13 8.99
C ARG A 211 -3.31 7.20 8.45
N ILE A 212 -3.53 5.89 8.56
CA ILE A 212 -2.56 4.92 8.04
C ILE A 212 -2.57 4.88 6.51
N ARG A 213 -3.76 4.90 5.90
CA ARG A 213 -3.87 4.99 4.44
C ARG A 213 -3.17 6.24 3.89
N GLU A 214 -3.32 7.38 4.58
CA GLU A 214 -2.66 8.64 4.23
C GLU A 214 -1.12 8.54 4.32
N LYS A 215 -0.58 7.95 5.37
CA LYS A 215 0.85 7.72 5.51
C LYS A 215 1.39 6.76 4.43
N ALA A 216 0.67 5.67 4.18
CA ALA A 216 1.05 4.70 3.16
C ALA A 216 1.03 5.32 1.75
N VAL A 217 -0.01 6.10 1.39
CA VAL A 217 -0.07 6.75 0.08
C VAL A 217 0.98 7.85 -0.07
N THR A 218 1.39 8.50 1.01
CA THR A 218 2.50 9.47 0.97
C THR A 218 3.81 8.79 0.53
N VAL A 219 4.14 7.64 1.12
CA VAL A 219 5.34 6.86 0.71
C VAL A 219 5.20 6.36 -0.73
N ILE A 220 4.02 5.86 -1.11
CA ILE A 220 3.76 5.38 -2.49
C ILE A 220 3.86 6.53 -3.50
N CYS A 221 3.42 7.74 -3.15
CA CYS A 221 3.56 8.91 -4.01
C CYS A 221 5.02 9.22 -4.29
N SER A 222 5.89 9.28 -3.27
CA SER A 222 7.33 9.48 -3.47
C SER A 222 7.96 8.35 -4.29
N LEU A 223 7.55 7.09 -4.09
CA LEU A 223 8.01 5.96 -4.91
C LEU A 223 7.60 6.11 -6.38
N ALA A 224 6.39 6.54 -6.66
CA ALA A 224 5.91 6.79 -8.02
C ALA A 224 6.63 7.99 -8.66
N GLU A 225 6.90 9.06 -7.89
CA GLU A 225 7.64 10.24 -8.37
C GLU A 225 9.11 9.94 -8.68
N SER A 226 9.73 8.99 -7.97
CA SER A 226 11.12 8.57 -8.23
C SER A 226 11.30 7.83 -9.56
N GLY A 227 10.23 7.28 -10.13
CA GLY A 227 10.23 6.53 -11.40
C GLY A 227 10.94 5.17 -11.36
N SER A 228 11.44 4.75 -10.20
CA SER A 228 12.24 3.52 -10.08
C SER A 228 11.44 2.26 -9.74
N CYS A 229 10.22 2.42 -9.24
CA CYS A 229 9.41 1.32 -8.70
C CYS A 229 8.03 1.16 -9.35
N GLU A 230 7.77 1.86 -10.48
CA GLU A 230 6.43 1.90 -11.12
C GLU A 230 5.91 0.50 -11.49
N SER A 231 6.75 -0.34 -12.09
CA SER A 231 6.38 -1.70 -12.48
C SER A 231 6.03 -2.57 -11.27
N TRP A 232 6.73 -2.41 -10.15
CA TRP A 232 6.42 -3.14 -8.91
C TRP A 232 5.12 -2.63 -8.28
N LEU A 233 4.91 -1.32 -8.24
CA LEU A 233 3.66 -0.73 -7.74
C LEU A 233 2.45 -1.27 -8.51
N VAL A 234 2.52 -1.28 -9.84
CA VAL A 234 1.43 -1.78 -10.69
C VAL A 234 1.24 -3.29 -10.51
N SER A 235 2.33 -4.08 -10.48
CA SER A 235 2.26 -5.54 -10.31
C SER A 235 1.73 -5.96 -8.94
N GLU A 236 1.96 -5.16 -7.88
CA GLU A 236 1.40 -5.39 -6.54
C GLU A 236 -0.05 -4.85 -6.40
N GLY A 237 -0.65 -4.37 -7.49
CA GLY A 237 -2.06 -4.01 -7.53
C GLY A 237 -2.40 -2.68 -6.86
N VAL A 238 -1.55 -1.67 -6.99
CA VAL A 238 -1.73 -0.35 -6.36
C VAL A 238 -2.91 0.45 -6.92
N LEU A 239 -3.33 0.22 -8.19
CA LEU A 239 -4.31 1.05 -8.88
C LEU A 239 -5.70 1.05 -8.21
N PRO A 240 -6.34 -0.09 -7.88
CA PRO A 240 -7.66 -0.10 -7.25
C PRO A 240 -7.70 0.64 -5.90
N PRO A 241 -6.75 0.45 -4.96
CA PRO A 241 -6.74 1.20 -3.72
C PRO A 241 -6.46 2.69 -3.92
N LEU A 242 -5.62 3.12 -4.88
CA LEU A 242 -5.44 4.55 -5.20
C LEU A 242 -6.74 5.17 -5.72
N ILE A 243 -7.43 4.53 -6.66
CA ILE A 243 -8.73 5.01 -7.18
C ILE A 243 -9.76 5.11 -6.04
N ARG A 244 -9.77 4.17 -5.11
CA ARG A 244 -10.63 4.24 -3.92
C ARG A 244 -10.30 5.43 -3.03
N LEU A 245 -9.00 5.73 -2.84
CA LEU A 245 -8.55 6.87 -2.04
C LEU A 245 -8.96 8.21 -2.68
N ILE A 246 -8.95 8.33 -4.01
CA ILE A 246 -9.45 9.52 -4.70
C ILE A 246 -10.95 9.72 -4.39
N LYS A 247 -11.74 8.65 -4.38
CA LYS A 247 -13.19 8.71 -4.07
C LYS A 247 -13.48 9.11 -2.63
N SER A 248 -12.81 8.51 -1.67
CA SER A 248 -13.20 8.53 -0.26
C SER A 248 -12.08 8.81 0.74
N GLY A 249 -10.94 9.28 0.27
CA GLY A 249 -9.79 9.63 1.12
C GLY A 249 -9.93 11.00 1.79
N SER A 250 -8.99 11.31 2.72
CA SER A 250 -8.75 12.67 3.21
C SER A 250 -8.24 13.57 2.07
N THR A 251 -8.22 14.88 2.25
CA THR A 251 -7.68 15.84 1.27
C THR A 251 -6.26 15.46 0.85
N VAL A 252 -5.37 15.20 1.81
CA VAL A 252 -3.98 14.76 1.56
C VAL A 252 -3.96 13.39 0.87
N GLY A 253 -4.83 12.46 1.29
CA GLY A 253 -4.95 11.16 0.67
C GLY A 253 -5.39 11.23 -0.79
N LYS A 254 -6.34 12.08 -1.12
CA LYS A 254 -6.81 12.33 -2.50
C LYS A 254 -5.70 12.93 -3.35
N GLU A 255 -5.03 13.99 -2.85
CA GLU A 255 -3.91 14.64 -3.53
C GLU A 255 -2.80 13.62 -3.88
N LYS A 256 -2.27 12.92 -2.87
CA LYS A 256 -1.17 11.96 -3.06
C LYS A 256 -1.55 10.78 -3.96
N ALA A 257 -2.79 10.30 -3.87
CA ALA A 257 -3.29 9.26 -4.75
C ALA A 257 -3.41 9.74 -6.21
N THR A 258 -3.87 10.99 -6.43
CA THR A 258 -4.00 11.58 -7.78
C THR A 258 -2.63 11.78 -8.41
N ILE A 259 -1.64 12.30 -7.67
CA ILE A 259 -0.26 12.45 -8.14
C ILE A 259 0.34 11.07 -8.47
N SER A 260 0.11 10.07 -7.62
CA SER A 260 0.57 8.69 -7.90
C SER A 260 0.00 8.16 -9.21
N LEU A 261 -1.32 8.34 -9.45
CA LEU A 261 -1.93 7.93 -10.72
C LEU A 261 -1.39 8.70 -11.92
N GLN A 262 -1.10 10.00 -11.77
CA GLN A 262 -0.46 10.79 -12.82
C GLN A 262 0.87 10.14 -13.24
N ARG A 263 1.73 9.80 -12.31
CA ARG A 263 3.03 9.17 -12.60
C ARG A 263 2.87 7.78 -13.22
N LEU A 264 1.99 6.96 -12.64
CA LEU A 264 1.76 5.60 -13.13
C LEU A 264 1.05 5.54 -14.49
N SER A 265 0.32 6.58 -14.90
CA SER A 265 -0.43 6.63 -16.16
C SER A 265 0.41 6.86 -17.42
N MET A 266 1.74 6.96 -17.29
CA MET A 266 2.63 7.25 -18.42
C MET A 266 2.71 6.14 -19.47
N THR A 267 2.33 4.90 -19.12
CA THR A 267 2.30 3.77 -20.05
C THR A 267 0.86 3.48 -20.49
N GLU A 268 0.67 3.09 -21.75
CA GLU A 268 -0.65 2.71 -22.27
C GLU A 268 -1.31 1.57 -21.48
N GLU A 269 -0.50 0.60 -21.02
CA GLU A 269 -0.99 -0.53 -20.24
C GLU A 269 -1.62 -0.06 -18.92
N THR A 270 -0.93 0.82 -18.20
CA THR A 270 -1.43 1.37 -16.94
C THR A 270 -2.62 2.31 -17.19
N ALA A 271 -2.60 3.12 -18.26
CA ALA A 271 -3.72 3.95 -18.66
C ALA A 271 -4.99 3.10 -18.89
N ARG A 272 -4.90 2.00 -19.65
CA ARG A 272 -5.99 1.02 -19.84
C ARG A 272 -6.44 0.40 -18.51
N ALA A 273 -5.49 0.10 -17.62
CA ALA A 273 -5.82 -0.49 -16.32
C ALA A 273 -6.59 0.49 -15.43
N ILE A 274 -6.24 1.79 -15.41
CA ILE A 274 -6.97 2.83 -14.68
C ILE A 274 -8.42 2.90 -15.16
N VAL A 275 -8.65 2.85 -16.48
CA VAL A 275 -9.99 2.83 -17.07
C VAL A 275 -10.77 1.59 -16.61
N ARG A 276 -10.19 0.42 -16.73
CA ARG A 276 -10.80 -0.86 -16.30
C ARG A 276 -11.20 -0.88 -14.82
N HIS A 277 -10.46 -0.19 -13.97
CA HIS A 277 -10.75 -0.05 -12.54
C HIS A 277 -11.72 1.10 -12.21
N GLY A 278 -12.30 1.77 -13.23
CA GLY A 278 -13.29 2.83 -13.03
C GLY A 278 -12.69 4.13 -12.48
N GLY A 279 -11.46 4.45 -12.87
CA GLY A 279 -10.75 5.64 -12.43
C GLY A 279 -11.22 6.94 -13.06
N ILE A 280 -11.84 6.89 -14.26
CA ILE A 280 -12.20 8.09 -15.04
C ILE A 280 -13.09 9.05 -14.24
N TRP A 281 -14.23 8.56 -13.75
CA TRP A 281 -15.17 9.39 -12.99
C TRP A 281 -14.51 10.09 -11.79
N SER A 282 -13.67 9.36 -11.05
CA SER A 282 -12.98 9.93 -9.89
C SER A 282 -12.00 11.05 -10.28
N LEU A 283 -11.31 10.91 -11.40
CA LEU A 283 -10.40 11.92 -11.92
C LEU A 283 -11.16 13.13 -12.44
N ILE A 284 -12.31 12.93 -13.10
CA ILE A 284 -13.21 14.01 -13.53
C ILE A 284 -13.70 14.80 -12.31
N GLU A 285 -14.12 14.13 -11.25
CA GLU A 285 -14.54 14.79 -10.00
C GLU A 285 -13.42 15.66 -9.42
N ILE A 286 -12.17 15.16 -9.40
CA ILE A 286 -11.03 15.95 -8.93
C ILE A 286 -10.76 17.17 -9.82
N CYS A 287 -10.98 17.09 -11.13
CA CYS A 287 -10.86 18.25 -12.00
C CYS A 287 -11.85 19.37 -11.63
N TYR A 288 -13.01 19.06 -11.04
CA TYR A 288 -14.00 20.05 -10.63
C TYR A 288 -13.79 20.59 -9.21
N ILE A 289 -13.47 19.72 -8.25
CA ILE A 289 -13.50 20.06 -6.82
C ILE A 289 -12.16 19.94 -6.13
N GLY A 290 -11.11 19.47 -6.81
CA GLY A 290 -9.76 19.34 -6.25
C GLY A 290 -9.09 20.70 -6.04
N ASP A 291 -8.05 20.72 -5.21
CA ASP A 291 -7.11 21.84 -5.19
C ASP A 291 -6.31 21.92 -6.50
N SER A 292 -5.56 22.99 -6.67
CA SER A 292 -4.84 23.27 -7.93
C SER A 292 -3.84 22.16 -8.31
N VAL A 293 -3.19 21.52 -7.32
CA VAL A 293 -2.23 20.44 -7.55
C VAL A 293 -2.96 19.18 -7.99
N SER A 294 -4.01 18.81 -7.26
CA SER A 294 -4.85 17.65 -7.58
C SER A 294 -5.53 17.80 -8.94
N GLN A 295 -6.05 18.99 -9.28
CA GLN A 295 -6.65 19.27 -10.58
C GLN A 295 -5.64 19.09 -11.73
N ALA A 296 -4.42 19.63 -11.59
CA ALA A 296 -3.38 19.47 -12.58
C ALA A 296 -2.96 18.00 -12.74
N ALA A 297 -2.82 17.27 -11.64
CA ALA A 297 -2.48 15.85 -11.67
C ALA A 297 -3.60 15.00 -12.31
N ALA A 298 -4.87 15.29 -12.03
CA ALA A 298 -6.01 14.63 -12.63
C ALA A 298 -6.11 14.92 -14.14
N ALA A 299 -5.98 16.19 -14.54
CA ALA A 299 -5.98 16.60 -15.95
C ALA A 299 -4.85 15.90 -16.73
N CYS A 300 -3.64 15.85 -16.16
CA CYS A 300 -2.50 15.15 -16.75
C CYS A 300 -2.78 13.64 -16.89
N THR A 301 -3.35 13.00 -15.86
CA THR A 301 -3.73 11.59 -15.91
C THR A 301 -4.74 11.33 -17.03
N LEU A 302 -5.79 12.15 -17.11
CA LEU A 302 -6.81 12.05 -18.16
C LEU A 302 -6.22 12.30 -19.55
N LYS A 303 -5.28 13.24 -19.70
CA LYS A 303 -4.53 13.47 -20.93
C LYS A 303 -3.72 12.21 -21.33
N ASN A 304 -3.01 11.58 -20.39
CA ASN A 304 -2.27 10.35 -20.65
C ASN A 304 -3.21 9.21 -21.10
N ILE A 305 -4.35 9.07 -20.44
CA ILE A 305 -5.36 8.06 -20.81
C ILE A 305 -5.93 8.36 -22.21
N SER A 306 -6.17 9.64 -22.58
CA SER A 306 -6.72 10.03 -23.88
C SER A 306 -5.79 9.74 -25.06
N ALA A 307 -4.50 9.55 -24.80
CA ALA A 307 -3.53 9.12 -25.83
C ALA A 307 -3.77 7.69 -26.31
N VAL A 308 -4.54 6.90 -25.59
CA VAL A 308 -4.87 5.49 -25.91
C VAL A 308 -6.15 5.44 -26.76
N PRO A 309 -6.09 5.12 -28.07
CA PRO A 309 -7.24 5.25 -28.97
C PRO A 309 -8.47 4.45 -28.55
N GLU A 310 -8.27 3.24 -28.02
CA GLU A 310 -9.35 2.30 -27.66
C GLU A 310 -10.23 2.80 -26.51
N VAL A 311 -9.72 3.71 -25.66
CA VAL A 311 -10.48 4.23 -24.53
C VAL A 311 -11.10 5.61 -24.79
N GLN A 312 -10.79 6.25 -25.90
CA GLN A 312 -11.25 7.62 -26.21
C GLN A 312 -12.77 7.74 -26.23
N GLN A 313 -13.45 6.74 -26.78
CA GLN A 313 -14.91 6.72 -26.81
C GLN A 313 -15.51 6.64 -25.39
N ILE A 314 -14.93 5.79 -24.53
CA ILE A 314 -15.35 5.67 -23.12
C ILE A 314 -15.15 6.99 -22.38
N LEU A 315 -14.00 7.65 -22.60
CA LEU A 315 -13.72 8.96 -22.01
C LEU A 315 -14.77 10.01 -22.41
N ALA A 316 -15.16 10.03 -23.69
CA ALA A 316 -16.17 10.97 -24.18
C ALA A 316 -17.55 10.71 -23.57
N GLU A 317 -17.95 9.46 -23.44
CA GLU A 317 -19.20 9.03 -22.80
C GLU A 317 -19.24 9.40 -21.31
N GLU A 318 -18.13 9.35 -20.62
CA GLU A 318 -17.97 9.80 -19.23
C GLU A 318 -17.93 11.33 -19.08
N GLY A 319 -17.93 12.08 -20.19
CA GLY A 319 -18.06 13.54 -20.19
C GLY A 319 -16.75 14.32 -20.11
N ILE A 320 -15.61 13.70 -20.44
CA ILE A 320 -14.29 14.34 -20.35
C ILE A 320 -14.18 15.62 -21.18
N ILE A 321 -14.85 15.67 -22.35
CA ILE A 321 -14.78 16.83 -23.26
C ILE A 321 -15.24 18.11 -22.56
N LYS A 322 -16.37 18.06 -21.85
CA LYS A 322 -16.87 19.20 -21.06
C LYS A 322 -15.89 19.59 -19.95
N VAL A 323 -15.30 18.65 -19.30
CA VAL A 323 -14.32 18.90 -18.22
C VAL A 323 -13.09 19.61 -18.77
N MET A 324 -12.55 19.16 -19.91
CA MET A 324 -11.37 19.78 -20.52
C MET A 324 -11.68 21.19 -21.03
N ILE A 325 -12.84 21.42 -21.61
CA ILE A 325 -13.29 22.76 -22.04
C ILE A 325 -13.43 23.67 -20.81
N ASN A 326 -14.06 23.23 -19.74
CA ASN A 326 -14.16 24.00 -18.51
C ASN A 326 -12.79 24.35 -17.90
N LEU A 327 -11.82 23.46 -17.95
CA LEU A 327 -10.46 23.72 -17.47
C LEU A 327 -9.75 24.79 -18.33
N LEU A 328 -10.02 24.87 -19.64
CA LEU A 328 -9.52 25.96 -20.50
C LEU A 328 -10.10 27.30 -20.13
N ASP A 329 -11.40 27.35 -19.80
CA ASP A 329 -12.15 28.59 -19.53
C ASP A 329 -11.95 29.10 -18.08
N CYS A 330 -11.58 28.26 -17.15
CA CYS A 330 -11.34 28.64 -15.75
C CYS A 330 -10.05 29.48 -15.58
N GLU A 331 -10.05 30.45 -14.66
CA GLU A 331 -8.84 31.21 -14.26
C GLU A 331 -7.89 30.41 -13.39
N ILE A 332 -7.63 29.13 -13.71
CA ILE A 332 -6.82 28.19 -12.93
C ILE A 332 -5.42 28.09 -13.55
N LEU A 333 -4.51 27.40 -12.83
CA LEU A 333 -3.11 27.19 -13.20
C LEU A 333 -2.92 26.82 -14.67
N LEU A 334 -1.95 27.46 -15.31
CA LEU A 334 -1.58 27.27 -16.72
C LEU A 334 -1.32 25.79 -17.08
N GLY A 335 -0.72 25.02 -16.16
CA GLY A 335 -0.46 23.59 -16.40
C GLY A 335 -1.71 22.74 -16.61
N SER A 336 -2.81 23.02 -15.89
CA SER A 336 -4.08 22.30 -16.10
C SER A 336 -4.70 22.59 -17.46
N LYS A 337 -4.55 23.83 -17.96
CA LYS A 337 -5.03 24.25 -19.29
C LYS A 337 -4.26 23.57 -20.41
N GLU A 338 -2.94 23.44 -20.27
CA GLU A 338 -2.12 22.74 -21.25
C GLU A 338 -2.52 21.25 -21.36
N TYR A 339 -2.65 20.55 -20.22
CA TYR A 339 -3.13 19.16 -20.22
C TYR A 339 -4.54 19.01 -20.80
N ALA A 340 -5.41 19.99 -20.58
CA ALA A 340 -6.74 20.01 -21.19
C ALA A 340 -6.67 20.17 -22.72
N ALA A 341 -5.82 21.07 -23.22
CA ALA A 341 -5.61 21.26 -24.67
C ALA A 341 -5.00 20.02 -25.33
N GLU A 342 -3.99 19.38 -24.68
CA GLU A 342 -3.40 18.10 -25.15
C GLU A 342 -4.44 16.96 -25.16
N CYS A 343 -5.28 16.89 -24.14
CA CYS A 343 -6.36 15.89 -24.08
C CYS A 343 -7.34 16.08 -25.25
N LEU A 344 -7.78 17.31 -25.51
CA LEU A 344 -8.64 17.62 -26.66
C LEU A 344 -7.94 17.35 -28.00
N GLN A 345 -6.64 17.62 -28.11
CA GLN A 345 -5.83 17.22 -29.28
C GLN A 345 -5.91 15.74 -29.53
N ASN A 346 -5.66 14.92 -28.51
CA ASN A 346 -5.71 13.47 -28.60
C ASN A 346 -7.09 12.96 -29.04
N LEU A 347 -8.16 13.47 -28.40
CA LEU A 347 -9.54 13.08 -28.70
C LEU A 347 -9.98 13.48 -30.12
N THR A 348 -9.42 14.55 -30.69
CA THR A 348 -9.77 15.04 -32.02
C THR A 348 -8.88 14.48 -33.13
N ALA A 349 -7.81 13.77 -32.83
CA ALA A 349 -6.83 13.33 -33.81
C ALA A 349 -7.41 12.36 -34.85
N SER A 350 -8.16 11.35 -34.45
CA SER A 350 -8.57 10.25 -35.32
C SER A 350 -10.08 10.03 -35.44
N ASN A 351 -10.89 10.57 -34.54
CA ASN A 351 -12.32 10.27 -34.47
C ASN A 351 -13.21 11.45 -34.85
N GLU A 352 -13.89 11.35 -35.99
CA GLU A 352 -14.76 12.38 -36.53
C GLU A 352 -15.96 12.70 -35.59
N ASN A 353 -16.54 11.71 -34.92
CA ASN A 353 -17.64 11.94 -34.00
C ASN A 353 -17.17 12.72 -32.75
N LEU A 354 -15.97 12.45 -32.26
CA LEU A 354 -15.38 13.21 -31.16
C LEU A 354 -15.08 14.65 -31.56
N ARG A 355 -14.61 14.89 -32.80
CA ARG A 355 -14.42 16.25 -33.34
C ARG A 355 -15.74 17.04 -33.33
N ARG A 356 -16.81 16.44 -33.84
CA ARG A 356 -18.15 17.06 -33.84
C ARG A 356 -18.61 17.35 -32.42
N PHE A 357 -18.37 16.46 -31.51
CA PHE A 357 -18.76 16.63 -30.11
C PHE A 357 -17.95 17.74 -29.44
N VAL A 358 -16.65 17.87 -29.66
CA VAL A 358 -15.84 19.00 -29.19
C VAL A 358 -16.33 20.31 -29.77
N ILE A 359 -16.70 20.37 -31.06
CA ILE A 359 -17.28 21.57 -31.71
C ILE A 359 -18.61 21.96 -31.06
N SER A 360 -19.52 20.99 -30.86
CA SER A 360 -20.85 21.28 -30.29
C SER A 360 -20.79 21.75 -28.83
N GLU A 361 -19.77 21.32 -28.07
CA GLU A 361 -19.53 21.76 -26.68
C GLU A 361 -18.79 23.14 -26.61
N GLY A 362 -18.48 23.77 -27.74
CA GLY A 362 -17.83 25.09 -27.77
C GLY A 362 -16.30 25.07 -27.72
N GLY A 363 -15.67 23.88 -27.90
CA GLY A 363 -14.23 23.70 -27.78
C GLY A 363 -13.37 24.58 -28.65
N ILE A 364 -13.86 24.98 -29.86
CA ILE A 364 -13.15 25.94 -30.74
C ILE A 364 -12.95 27.28 -30.03
N ARG A 365 -14.02 27.83 -29.42
CA ARG A 365 -13.95 29.13 -28.73
C ARG A 365 -12.93 29.04 -27.56
N SER A 366 -13.03 28.04 -26.72
CA SER A 366 -12.17 27.89 -25.55
C SER A 366 -10.69 27.68 -25.92
N LEU A 367 -10.41 26.91 -26.99
CA LEU A 367 -9.05 26.76 -27.54
C LEU A 367 -8.50 28.06 -28.11
N LEU A 368 -9.32 28.86 -28.79
CA LEU A 368 -8.91 30.18 -29.32
C LEU A 368 -8.62 31.17 -28.19
N VAL A 369 -9.48 31.24 -27.17
CA VAL A 369 -9.24 32.08 -25.99
C VAL A 369 -7.95 31.68 -25.27
N TYR A 370 -7.68 30.39 -25.18
CA TYR A 370 -6.44 29.90 -24.58
C TYR A 370 -5.21 30.27 -25.42
N LEU A 371 -5.31 30.31 -26.76
CA LEU A 371 -4.22 30.73 -27.66
C LEU A 371 -3.86 32.22 -27.55
N ASP A 372 -4.78 33.08 -27.13
CA ASP A 372 -4.51 34.51 -26.89
C ASP A 372 -3.67 34.75 -25.62
N GLY A 373 -3.33 33.66 -24.89
CA GLY A 373 -2.48 33.70 -23.70
C GLY A 373 -0.99 33.91 -24.01
N PRO A 374 -0.17 34.21 -22.98
CA PRO A 374 1.22 34.67 -23.13
C PRO A 374 2.23 33.57 -23.51
N LEU A 375 1.85 32.31 -23.59
CA LEU A 375 2.78 31.19 -23.83
C LEU A 375 2.58 30.60 -25.23
N PRO A 376 3.67 30.19 -25.92
CA PRO A 376 3.59 29.43 -27.16
C PRO A 376 2.96 28.06 -26.86
N GLN A 377 1.91 27.70 -27.60
CA GLN A 377 1.07 26.56 -27.30
C GLN A 377 0.83 25.71 -28.55
N GLU A 378 1.54 24.59 -28.66
CA GLU A 378 1.43 23.68 -29.82
C GLU A 378 0.11 22.90 -29.80
N SER A 379 -0.30 22.44 -28.62
CA SER A 379 -1.45 21.54 -28.46
C SER A 379 -2.79 22.13 -28.85
N PRO A 380 -3.15 23.40 -28.48
CA PRO A 380 -4.38 23.98 -28.93
C PRO A 380 -4.38 24.26 -30.44
N VAL A 381 -3.23 24.60 -31.05
CA VAL A 381 -3.11 24.74 -32.52
C VAL A 381 -3.36 23.43 -33.22
N ALA A 382 -2.77 22.32 -32.72
CA ALA A 382 -2.97 21.00 -33.27
C ALA A 382 -4.44 20.52 -33.11
N ALA A 383 -5.06 20.77 -31.96
CA ALA A 383 -6.47 20.47 -31.73
C ALA A 383 -7.37 21.26 -32.72
N LEU A 384 -7.16 22.55 -32.87
CA LEU A 384 -7.91 23.41 -33.82
C LEU A 384 -7.72 22.91 -35.27
N ARG A 385 -6.51 22.56 -35.67
CA ARG A 385 -6.25 22.01 -37.01
C ARG A 385 -7.05 20.71 -37.24
N ASN A 386 -7.13 19.81 -36.24
CA ASN A 386 -7.92 18.61 -36.33
C ASN A 386 -9.42 18.91 -36.49
N LEU A 387 -9.92 19.96 -35.82
CA LEU A 387 -11.33 20.37 -35.85
C LEU A 387 -11.68 21.00 -37.20
N VAL A 388 -10.81 21.88 -37.76
CA VAL A 388 -11.05 22.58 -39.06
C VAL A 388 -11.01 21.60 -40.25
N GLY A 389 -10.12 20.61 -40.22
CA GLY A 389 -10.03 19.60 -41.28
C GLY A 389 -11.33 18.79 -41.45
N SER A 390 -12.17 18.70 -40.46
CA SER A 390 -13.47 18.02 -40.53
C SER A 390 -14.57 18.85 -41.20
N VAL A 391 -14.43 20.18 -41.19
CA VAL A 391 -15.41 21.09 -41.81
C VAL A 391 -15.25 21.13 -43.33
N GLN A 392 -14.01 20.98 -43.83
CA GLN A 392 -13.72 21.04 -45.27
C GLN A 392 -14.11 19.81 -46.07
N GLN A 393 -14.30 18.65 -45.44
CA GLN A 393 -14.74 17.40 -46.11
C GLN A 393 -16.25 17.39 -46.46
N LYS A 394 -17.03 18.41 -46.11
CA LYS A 394 -18.48 18.52 -46.36
C LYS A 394 -18.88 19.58 -47.41
N SER A 395 -17.92 20.29 -47.99
CA SER A 395 -18.11 21.18 -49.11
C SER A 395 -17.63 20.53 -50.41
#